data_2e653f3ab213153bf3e81d52480c0d74
#
_entry.id   2e653f3ab213153bf3e81d52480c0d74
#
_cell.length_a   1.000
_cell.length_b   1.000
_cell.length_c   1.000
_cell.angle_alpha   90.00
_cell.angle_beta   90.00
_cell.angle_gamma   90.00
#
_symmetry.space_group_name_H-M   'P 1'
#
loop_
_entity.id
_entity.type
_entity.pdbx_description
1 polymer ?
#
loop_
_entity_poly.entity_id
_entity_poly.type
_entity_poly.pdbx_seq_one_letter_code
_entity_poly.pdbx_strand_id
1 'polypeptide(L)'
;MKRVLPVLGLSLLVVAFLGATAAAQTASWRQVVGIILSGNVVGSGTGAIPGGFLPWTTTSGTARVNLQTGDIHFTVRGLVFAAGGKGITIGTPGPVTAVKGALICDNDGSAGGGNSVVVETPSVTLSATGDASFNGNLGMLPAVCSSEPDLAFVVRASAFNGNAVEGPWLANGAVLSVSTEKDKD
;
A
#
# COMPACT_ATOMS: atom_id res chain seq x y z
N MET A 1 59.09 53.54 -17.63
CA MET A 1 58.66 52.12 -17.50
C MET A 1 57.44 52.10 -16.59
N LYS A 2 56.19 51.99 -17.19
CA LYS A 2 54.95 51.91 -16.40
C LYS A 2 54.49 50.46 -16.42
N ARG A 3 54.43 49.86 -15.21
CA ARG A 3 53.91 48.46 -15.03
C ARG A 3 52.40 48.54 -14.85
N VAL A 4 51.66 47.89 -15.74
CA VAL A 4 50.22 47.68 -15.66
C VAL A 4 49.99 46.35 -14.96
N LEU A 5 49.31 46.33 -13.79
CA LEU A 5 48.84 45.13 -13.12
C LEU A 5 47.50 44.72 -13.75
N PRO A 6 47.31 43.43 -14.07
CA PRO A 6 45.99 42.94 -14.45
C PRO A 6 45.17 42.62 -13.18
N VAL A 7 43.99 43.21 -13.09
CA VAL A 7 42.96 42.88 -12.09
C VAL A 7 42.27 41.60 -12.54
N LEU A 8 42.52 40.49 -11.81
CA LEU A 8 41.77 39.24 -11.97
C LEU A 8 40.39 39.40 -11.31
N GLY A 9 39.35 39.53 -12.13
CA GLY A 9 37.98 39.50 -11.66
C GLY A 9 37.57 38.07 -11.30
N LEU A 10 37.37 37.81 -10.01
CA LEU A 10 36.85 36.54 -9.47
C LEU A 10 35.34 36.55 -9.62
N SER A 11 34.81 35.92 -10.70
CA SER A 11 33.37 35.72 -10.91
C SER A 11 32.86 34.61 -10.00
N LEU A 12 32.15 34.99 -8.93
CA LEU A 12 31.48 34.06 -8.01
C LEU A 12 30.22 33.50 -8.68
N LEU A 13 30.31 32.27 -9.20
CA LEU A 13 29.16 31.56 -9.77
C LEU A 13 28.26 31.05 -8.62
N VAL A 14 27.21 31.80 -8.28
CA VAL A 14 26.16 31.32 -7.34
C VAL A 14 25.27 30.33 -8.07
N VAL A 15 25.52 29.04 -7.87
CA VAL A 15 24.63 27.97 -8.30
C VAL A 15 23.45 27.91 -7.33
N ALA A 16 22.33 28.52 -7.70
CA ALA A 16 21.07 28.37 -6.96
C ALA A 16 20.55 26.92 -7.21
N PHE A 17 20.70 26.07 -6.22
CA PHE A 17 19.98 24.79 -6.19
C PHE A 17 18.48 25.10 -5.99
N LEU A 18 17.73 25.19 -7.08
CA LEU A 18 16.28 25.09 -7.04
C LEU A 18 15.93 23.66 -6.64
N GLY A 19 15.80 23.42 -5.35
CA GLY A 19 15.23 22.17 -4.84
C GLY A 19 13.82 22.04 -5.40
N ALA A 20 13.63 21.21 -6.42
CA ALA A 20 12.30 20.80 -6.84
C ALA A 20 11.66 20.06 -5.65
N THR A 21 10.71 20.71 -4.98
CA THR A 21 9.85 20.02 -4.01
C THR A 21 9.03 19.03 -4.82
N ALA A 22 9.31 17.74 -4.65
CA ALA A 22 8.50 16.70 -5.25
C ALA A 22 7.06 16.88 -4.76
N ALA A 23 6.12 17.02 -5.68
CA ALA A 23 4.70 17.16 -5.33
C ALA A 23 4.23 15.89 -4.60
N ALA A 24 3.46 16.07 -3.52
CA ALA A 24 2.96 14.94 -2.76
C ALA A 24 2.07 14.06 -3.65
N GLN A 25 2.44 12.79 -3.78
CA GLN A 25 1.66 11.80 -4.52
C GLN A 25 0.81 10.98 -3.54
N THR A 26 -0.47 10.88 -3.84
CA THR A 26 -1.40 10.07 -3.07
C THR A 26 -1.99 8.98 -3.96
N ALA A 27 -1.76 7.72 -3.59
CA ALA A 27 -2.45 6.57 -4.15
C ALA A 27 -3.75 6.33 -3.37
N SER A 28 -4.86 6.13 -4.08
CA SER A 28 -6.18 5.91 -3.48
C SER A 28 -6.91 4.80 -4.21
N TRP A 29 -7.48 3.89 -3.45
CA TRP A 29 -8.36 2.83 -3.92
C TRP A 29 -9.78 3.13 -3.43
N ARG A 30 -10.68 3.33 -4.39
CA ARG A 30 -12.07 3.72 -4.09
C ARG A 30 -12.91 2.58 -3.52
N GLN A 31 -12.46 1.36 -3.74
CA GLN A 31 -13.12 0.15 -3.24
C GLN A 31 -12.08 -0.83 -2.71
N VAL A 32 -12.43 -1.56 -1.66
CA VAL A 32 -11.72 -2.76 -1.21
C VAL A 32 -12.69 -3.91 -1.36
N VAL A 33 -12.33 -4.87 -2.22
CA VAL A 33 -13.20 -5.96 -2.68
C VAL A 33 -12.67 -7.29 -2.19
N GLY A 34 -13.53 -8.13 -1.64
CA GLY A 34 -13.17 -9.47 -1.19
C GLY A 34 -12.70 -10.37 -2.32
N ILE A 35 -11.78 -11.28 -2.04
CA ILE A 35 -11.28 -12.27 -3.00
C ILE A 35 -12.37 -13.27 -3.37
N ILE A 36 -12.59 -13.47 -4.66
CA ILE A 36 -13.58 -14.44 -5.16
C ILE A 36 -12.91 -15.77 -5.54
N LEU A 37 -11.70 -15.69 -6.13
CA LEU A 37 -10.97 -16.87 -6.61
C LEU A 37 -9.81 -17.18 -5.68
N SER A 38 -9.78 -18.37 -5.10
CA SER A 38 -8.67 -18.86 -4.33
C SER A 38 -7.41 -19.02 -5.20
N GLY A 39 -6.24 -18.85 -4.58
CA GLY A 39 -4.96 -19.06 -5.23
C GLY A 39 -4.43 -17.89 -6.06
N ASN A 40 -5.16 -16.77 -6.16
CA ASN A 40 -4.61 -15.54 -6.75
C ASN A 40 -3.45 -15.02 -5.90
N VAL A 41 -2.41 -14.56 -6.57
CA VAL A 41 -1.24 -13.97 -5.92
C VAL A 41 -1.20 -12.48 -6.28
N VAL A 42 -0.89 -11.63 -5.31
CA VAL A 42 -0.61 -10.20 -5.51
C VAL A 42 0.85 -9.96 -5.15
N GLY A 43 1.56 -9.22 -5.98
CA GLY A 43 3.01 -9.07 -5.89
C GLY A 43 3.77 -10.20 -6.57
N SER A 44 5.08 -10.04 -6.64
CA SER A 44 6.01 -10.97 -7.29
C SER A 44 7.17 -11.37 -6.39
N GLY A 45 7.81 -12.49 -6.71
CA GLY A 45 9.00 -12.99 -6.03
C GLY A 45 8.80 -13.13 -4.52
N THR A 46 9.73 -12.58 -3.73
CA THR A 46 9.67 -12.62 -2.26
C THR A 46 8.56 -11.73 -1.67
N GLY A 47 8.05 -10.77 -2.45
CA GLY A 47 6.92 -9.91 -2.07
C GLY A 47 5.55 -10.46 -2.47
N ALA A 48 5.49 -11.68 -3.01
CA ALA A 48 4.24 -12.31 -3.42
C ALA A 48 3.40 -12.72 -2.20
N ILE A 49 2.15 -12.26 -2.15
CA ILE A 49 1.18 -12.60 -1.10
C ILE A 49 0.09 -13.48 -1.70
N PRO A 50 -0.04 -14.74 -1.26
CA PRO A 50 -1.10 -15.62 -1.75
C PRO A 50 -2.48 -15.17 -1.25
N GLY A 51 -3.50 -15.40 -2.06
CA GLY A 51 -4.89 -15.18 -1.68
C GLY A 51 -5.45 -16.27 -0.76
N GLY A 52 -6.54 -15.93 -0.05
CA GLY A 52 -7.25 -16.85 0.81
C GLY A 52 -7.83 -18.05 0.07
N PHE A 53 -8.06 -19.15 0.79
CA PHE A 53 -8.55 -20.42 0.23
C PHE A 53 -10.04 -20.40 -0.13
N LEU A 54 -10.81 -19.52 0.47
CA LEU A 54 -12.25 -19.40 0.28
C LEU A 54 -12.61 -18.01 -0.23
N PRO A 55 -13.72 -17.87 -0.95
CA PRO A 55 -14.17 -16.57 -1.38
C PRO A 55 -14.61 -15.71 -0.18
N TRP A 56 -14.20 -14.47 -0.22
CA TRP A 56 -14.54 -13.41 0.72
C TRP A 56 -15.34 -12.33 0.02
N THR A 57 -16.16 -11.63 0.77
CA THR A 57 -16.89 -10.45 0.30
C THR A 57 -16.64 -9.29 1.23
N THR A 58 -16.94 -8.08 0.75
CA THR A 58 -16.99 -6.85 1.53
C THR A 58 -18.27 -6.10 1.17
N THR A 59 -18.82 -5.34 2.11
CA THR A 59 -19.92 -4.41 1.82
C THR A 59 -19.41 -3.06 1.36
N SER A 60 -18.26 -2.63 1.87
CA SER A 60 -17.55 -1.43 1.43
C SER A 60 -16.12 -1.44 1.95
N GLY A 61 -15.28 -0.61 1.36
CA GLY A 61 -13.94 -0.37 1.84
C GLY A 61 -13.22 0.62 0.95
N THR A 62 -12.24 1.31 1.52
CA THR A 62 -11.36 2.25 0.81
C THR A 62 -9.95 2.16 1.38
N ALA A 63 -8.96 2.54 0.58
CA ALA A 63 -7.61 2.72 1.06
C ALA A 63 -6.99 3.96 0.43
N ARG A 64 -6.10 4.61 1.16
CA ARG A 64 -5.36 5.79 0.72
C ARG A 64 -3.97 5.78 1.34
N VAL A 65 -2.95 6.09 0.54
CA VAL A 65 -1.55 6.16 0.98
C VAL A 65 -0.91 7.40 0.37
N ASN A 66 -0.30 8.24 1.21
CA ASN A 66 0.62 9.28 0.76
C ASN A 66 1.98 8.62 0.51
N LEU A 67 2.42 8.59 -0.74
CA LEU A 67 3.63 7.86 -1.15
C LEU A 67 4.94 8.54 -0.70
N GLN A 68 4.88 9.80 -0.26
CA GLN A 68 6.05 10.54 0.24
C GLN A 68 6.17 10.48 1.76
N THR A 69 5.04 10.65 2.47
CA THR A 69 5.04 10.72 3.94
C THR A 69 4.80 9.36 4.59
N GLY A 70 4.24 8.39 3.85
CA GLY A 70 3.82 7.09 4.39
C GLY A 70 2.53 7.16 5.19
N ASP A 71 1.81 8.29 5.18
CA ASP A 71 0.50 8.36 5.82
C ASP A 71 -0.47 7.43 5.11
N ILE A 72 -1.11 6.56 5.87
CA ILE A 72 -2.03 5.55 5.37
C ILE A 72 -3.32 5.54 6.15
N HIS A 73 -4.41 5.42 5.40
CA HIS A 73 -5.72 5.15 5.97
C HIS A 73 -6.39 4.06 5.15
N PHE A 74 -6.94 3.05 5.82
CA PHE A 74 -7.85 2.12 5.17
C PHE A 74 -9.05 1.81 6.05
N THR A 75 -10.15 1.46 5.41
CA THR A 75 -11.34 0.89 6.02
C THR A 75 -11.79 -0.32 5.21
N VAL A 76 -12.31 -1.32 5.90
CA VAL A 76 -13.04 -2.42 5.29
C VAL A 76 -14.24 -2.74 6.16
N ARG A 77 -15.39 -3.02 5.54
CA ARG A 77 -16.63 -3.38 6.22
C ARG A 77 -17.20 -4.65 5.61
N GLY A 78 -17.72 -5.50 6.47
CA GLY A 78 -18.32 -6.76 6.06
C GLY A 78 -17.33 -7.69 5.37
N LEU A 79 -16.06 -7.71 5.77
CA LEU A 79 -15.06 -8.66 5.28
C LEU A 79 -15.34 -10.02 5.91
N VAL A 80 -16.12 -10.81 5.21
CA VAL A 80 -16.64 -12.11 5.68
C VAL A 80 -16.58 -13.16 4.57
N PHE A 81 -16.70 -14.42 4.94
CA PHE A 81 -16.80 -15.49 3.95
C PHE A 81 -18.06 -15.34 3.09
N ALA A 82 -17.88 -15.31 1.78
CA ALA A 82 -18.97 -15.28 0.78
C ALA A 82 -19.47 -16.66 0.44
N ALA A 83 -18.62 -17.68 0.59
CA ALA A 83 -19.01 -19.09 0.47
C ALA A 83 -18.31 -19.89 1.56
N GLY A 84 -18.93 -20.98 1.97
CA GLY A 84 -18.46 -21.80 3.07
C GLY A 84 -18.06 -23.20 2.64
N GLY A 85 -17.39 -23.89 3.56
CA GLY A 85 -17.09 -25.30 3.53
C GLY A 85 -17.36 -25.90 4.91
N LYS A 86 -16.95 -27.14 5.15
CA LYS A 86 -17.14 -27.81 6.45
C LYS A 86 -16.51 -26.96 7.58
N GLY A 87 -17.33 -26.52 8.54
CA GLY A 87 -16.88 -25.74 9.69
C GLY A 87 -16.75 -24.23 9.45
N ILE A 88 -17.14 -23.72 8.27
CA ILE A 88 -17.12 -22.30 7.94
C ILE A 88 -18.54 -21.76 7.88
N THR A 89 -18.80 -20.70 8.66
CA THR A 89 -20.08 -20.00 8.65
C THR A 89 -20.00 -18.82 7.69
N ILE A 90 -20.81 -18.84 6.64
CA ILE A 90 -20.97 -17.76 5.67
C ILE A 90 -21.46 -16.51 6.39
N GLY A 91 -20.98 -15.32 5.98
CA GLY A 91 -21.37 -14.05 6.59
C GLY A 91 -20.62 -13.74 7.90
N THR A 92 -19.59 -14.55 8.23
CA THR A 92 -18.69 -14.27 9.36
C THR A 92 -17.23 -14.28 8.91
N PRO A 93 -16.30 -13.63 9.64
CA PRO A 93 -14.86 -13.74 9.36
C PRO A 93 -14.26 -15.09 9.80
N GLY A 94 -15.05 -15.99 10.40
CA GLY A 94 -14.61 -17.29 10.87
C GLY A 94 -13.46 -17.19 11.88
N PRO A 95 -12.34 -17.91 11.66
CA PRO A 95 -11.21 -17.88 12.59
C PRO A 95 -10.33 -16.61 12.47
N VAL A 96 -10.54 -15.75 11.48
CA VAL A 96 -9.75 -14.52 11.31
C VAL A 96 -10.16 -13.49 12.35
N THR A 97 -9.25 -13.14 13.24
CA THR A 97 -9.50 -12.22 14.36
C THR A 97 -8.80 -10.88 14.21
N ALA A 98 -7.80 -10.79 13.31
CA ALA A 98 -7.15 -9.54 12.99
C ALA A 98 -6.66 -9.52 11.54
N VAL A 99 -6.52 -8.31 11.02
CA VAL A 99 -6.03 -8.03 9.67
C VAL A 99 -5.01 -6.89 9.68
N LYS A 100 -4.26 -6.77 8.60
CA LYS A 100 -3.40 -5.61 8.32
C LYS A 100 -3.57 -5.19 6.87
N GLY A 101 -3.38 -3.89 6.59
CA GLY A 101 -3.25 -3.38 5.24
C GLY A 101 -1.83 -3.61 4.74
N ALA A 102 -1.67 -3.99 3.48
CA ALA A 102 -0.38 -4.10 2.83
C ALA A 102 -0.39 -3.31 1.52
N LEU A 103 0.54 -2.37 1.39
CA LEU A 103 0.88 -1.71 0.14
C LEU A 103 1.94 -2.56 -0.56
N ILE A 104 1.68 -2.94 -1.78
CA ILE A 104 2.61 -3.66 -2.64
C ILE A 104 3.08 -2.67 -3.71
N CYS A 105 4.38 -2.41 -3.76
CA CYS A 105 5.03 -1.54 -4.73
C CYS A 105 5.79 -2.41 -5.74
N ASP A 106 5.79 -2.00 -7.02
CA ASP A 106 6.32 -2.84 -8.11
C ASP A 106 5.67 -4.22 -8.12
N ASN A 107 4.34 -4.22 -8.28
CA ASN A 107 3.52 -5.42 -8.12
C ASN A 107 3.89 -6.54 -9.10
N ASP A 108 4.40 -6.21 -10.27
CA ASP A 108 4.88 -7.17 -11.27
C ASP A 108 6.38 -7.52 -11.14
N GLY A 109 7.13 -6.80 -10.29
CA GLY A 109 8.56 -6.98 -10.08
C GLY A 109 9.44 -6.42 -11.20
N SER A 110 8.90 -5.55 -12.07
CA SER A 110 9.59 -5.03 -13.27
C SER A 110 10.68 -4.00 -12.97
N ALA A 111 10.61 -3.30 -11.83
CA ALA A 111 11.61 -2.30 -11.43
C ALA A 111 12.99 -2.90 -11.11
N GLY A 112 13.09 -4.19 -11.01
CA GLY A 112 14.34 -4.91 -10.86
C GLY A 112 14.29 -6.04 -9.83
N GLY A 113 15.02 -7.11 -10.15
CA GLY A 113 15.15 -8.26 -9.27
C GLY A 113 13.94 -9.20 -9.18
N GLY A 114 12.83 -8.92 -9.87
CA GLY A 114 11.64 -9.77 -9.91
C GLY A 114 10.88 -9.86 -8.58
N ASN A 115 11.08 -8.92 -7.67
CA ASN A 115 10.47 -8.95 -6.34
C ASN A 115 9.71 -7.66 -6.06
N SER A 116 8.45 -7.78 -5.66
CA SER A 116 7.69 -6.66 -5.11
C SER A 116 8.19 -6.25 -3.72
N VAL A 117 8.02 -4.98 -3.39
CA VAL A 117 8.26 -4.47 -2.04
C VAL A 117 6.93 -4.34 -1.31
N VAL A 118 6.83 -4.99 -0.14
CA VAL A 118 5.62 -4.97 0.69
C VAL A 118 5.84 -4.10 1.92
N VAL A 119 4.94 -3.14 2.14
CA VAL A 119 4.92 -2.27 3.33
C VAL A 119 3.59 -2.47 4.04
N GLU A 120 3.63 -2.87 5.31
CA GLU A 120 2.44 -3.28 6.05
C GLU A 120 2.10 -2.36 7.21
N THR A 121 0.81 -2.23 7.49
CA THR A 121 0.34 -1.57 8.72
C THR A 121 0.54 -2.49 9.92
N PRO A 122 0.53 -1.94 11.14
CA PRO A 122 0.23 -2.72 12.32
C PRO A 122 -1.07 -3.54 12.16
N SER A 123 -1.14 -4.66 12.88
CA SER A 123 -2.33 -5.50 12.94
C SER A 123 -3.47 -4.76 13.65
N VAL A 124 -4.69 -4.84 13.10
CA VAL A 124 -5.91 -4.30 13.71
C VAL A 124 -6.95 -5.41 13.87
N THR A 125 -7.74 -5.32 14.93
CA THR A 125 -8.81 -6.30 15.19
C THR A 125 -9.84 -6.28 14.07
N LEU A 126 -10.24 -7.46 13.61
CA LEU A 126 -11.39 -7.67 12.74
C LEU A 126 -12.60 -7.98 13.62
N SER A 127 -13.66 -7.18 13.49
CA SER A 127 -14.89 -7.40 14.27
C SER A 127 -15.61 -8.68 13.83
N ALA A 128 -16.55 -9.15 14.64
CA ALA A 128 -17.38 -10.31 14.29
C ALA A 128 -18.24 -10.07 13.02
N THR A 129 -18.46 -8.82 12.64
CA THR A 129 -19.14 -8.41 11.41
C THR A 129 -18.22 -8.17 10.24
N GLY A 130 -16.89 -8.38 10.42
CA GLY A 130 -15.89 -8.19 9.37
C GLY A 130 -15.48 -6.74 9.15
N ASP A 131 -15.54 -5.91 10.18
CA ASP A 131 -15.15 -4.50 10.08
C ASP A 131 -13.75 -4.28 10.68
N ALA A 132 -12.92 -3.56 9.96
CA ALA A 132 -11.61 -3.11 10.43
C ALA A 132 -11.25 -1.75 9.82
N SER A 133 -10.41 -1.00 10.52
CA SER A 133 -9.85 0.25 10.03
C SER A 133 -8.48 0.52 10.64
N PHE A 134 -7.64 1.21 9.89
CA PHE A 134 -6.36 1.73 10.36
C PHE A 134 -6.18 3.16 9.85
N ASN A 135 -5.62 4.01 10.69
CA ASN A 135 -5.17 5.34 10.33
C ASN A 135 -3.85 5.60 11.04
N GLY A 136 -2.79 5.86 10.30
CA GLY A 136 -1.46 6.05 10.87
C GLY A 136 -0.40 6.35 9.82
N ASN A 137 0.85 6.21 10.20
CA ASN A 137 1.99 6.47 9.35
C ASN A 137 2.91 5.24 9.31
N LEU A 138 3.35 4.86 8.13
CA LEU A 138 4.26 3.72 7.88
C LEU A 138 5.74 4.14 7.88
N GLY A 139 6.01 5.44 8.10
CA GLY A 139 7.33 6.01 7.91
C GLY A 139 7.67 6.26 6.44
N MET A 140 8.94 6.50 6.18
CA MET A 140 9.42 6.71 4.80
C MET A 140 9.24 5.42 3.99
N LEU A 141 8.46 5.51 2.92
CA LEU A 141 8.27 4.41 2.00
C LEU A 141 9.51 4.19 1.12
N PRO A 142 9.79 2.95 0.69
CA PRO A 142 10.81 2.67 -0.32
C PRO A 142 10.60 3.47 -1.59
N ALA A 143 11.70 3.92 -2.22
CA ALA A 143 11.63 4.79 -3.40
C ALA A 143 10.83 4.16 -4.57
N VAL A 144 10.85 2.84 -4.70
CA VAL A 144 10.07 2.12 -5.71
C VAL A 144 8.57 2.38 -5.60
N CYS A 145 8.03 2.64 -4.40
CA CYS A 145 6.61 2.94 -4.22
C CYS A 145 6.16 4.26 -4.87
N SER A 146 7.08 5.21 -5.08
CA SER A 146 6.78 6.49 -5.73
C SER A 146 7.29 6.58 -7.17
N SER A 147 8.31 5.77 -7.54
CA SER A 147 8.88 5.76 -8.89
C SER A 147 8.17 4.78 -9.84
N GLU A 148 7.56 3.73 -9.30
CA GLU A 148 6.79 2.74 -10.06
C GLU A 148 5.30 2.90 -9.80
N PRO A 149 4.48 3.19 -10.85
CA PRO A 149 3.04 3.38 -10.67
C PRO A 149 2.26 2.06 -10.48
N ASP A 150 2.93 0.91 -10.58
CA ASP A 150 2.32 -0.41 -10.39
C ASP A 150 2.17 -0.76 -8.92
N LEU A 151 1.11 -0.19 -8.33
CA LEU A 151 0.78 -0.30 -6.92
C LEU A 151 -0.44 -1.19 -6.71
N ALA A 152 -0.36 -2.10 -5.75
CA ALA A 152 -1.52 -2.80 -5.24
C ALA A 152 -1.69 -2.55 -3.73
N PHE A 153 -2.94 -2.61 -3.27
CA PHE A 153 -3.28 -2.59 -1.86
C PHE A 153 -4.09 -3.83 -1.53
N VAL A 154 -3.73 -4.53 -0.46
CA VAL A 154 -4.50 -5.66 0.03
C VAL A 154 -4.77 -5.57 1.53
N VAL A 155 -5.86 -6.18 1.96
CA VAL A 155 -6.13 -6.50 3.36
C VAL A 155 -5.84 -7.98 3.56
N ARG A 156 -4.87 -8.30 4.43
CA ARG A 156 -4.46 -9.68 4.69
C ARG A 156 -4.73 -10.10 6.14
N ALA A 157 -4.94 -11.37 6.34
CA ALA A 157 -5.07 -11.93 7.69
C ALA A 157 -3.76 -11.76 8.46
N SER A 158 -3.85 -11.32 9.71
CA SER A 158 -2.72 -11.16 10.62
C SER A 158 -2.89 -11.89 11.94
N ALA A 159 -4.07 -12.46 12.21
CA ALA A 159 -4.27 -13.42 13.29
C ALA A 159 -5.40 -14.40 13.00
N PHE A 160 -5.20 -15.66 13.39
CA PHE A 160 -6.23 -16.71 13.41
C PHE A 160 -6.45 -17.17 14.86
N ASN A 161 -7.70 -17.13 15.33
CA ASN A 161 -8.07 -17.49 16.71
C ASN A 161 -7.18 -16.79 17.76
N GLY A 162 -6.83 -15.52 17.50
CA GLY A 162 -5.96 -14.72 18.37
C GLY A 162 -4.47 -14.96 18.22
N ASN A 163 -4.03 -15.95 17.43
CA ASN A 163 -2.62 -16.22 17.19
C ASN A 163 -2.13 -15.43 15.97
N ALA A 164 -1.03 -14.69 16.14
CA ALA A 164 -0.42 -13.91 15.07
C ALA A 164 0.08 -14.80 13.92
N VAL A 165 -0.19 -14.38 12.69
CA VAL A 165 0.22 -15.08 11.46
C VAL A 165 0.60 -14.09 10.36
N GLU A 166 1.43 -14.54 9.44
CA GLU A 166 1.59 -13.93 8.11
C GLU A 166 0.62 -14.62 7.14
N GLY A 167 -0.65 -14.20 7.22
CA GLY A 167 -1.73 -14.88 6.50
C GLY A 167 -1.88 -14.42 5.05
N PRO A 168 -2.81 -15.06 4.31
CA PRO A 168 -3.13 -14.69 2.94
C PRO A 168 -3.87 -13.34 2.87
N TRP A 169 -3.91 -12.74 1.68
CA TRP A 169 -4.79 -11.62 1.44
C TRP A 169 -6.25 -12.08 1.26
N LEU A 170 -7.18 -11.27 1.76
CA LEU A 170 -8.62 -11.56 1.83
C LEU A 170 -9.44 -10.58 0.98
N ALA A 171 -8.93 -9.36 0.82
CA ALA A 171 -9.53 -8.34 -0.02
C ALA A 171 -8.44 -7.47 -0.66
N ASN A 172 -8.70 -6.94 -1.84
CA ASN A 172 -7.81 -6.05 -2.57
C ASN A 172 -8.46 -4.71 -2.89
N GLY A 173 -7.62 -3.70 -3.01
CA GLY A 173 -8.02 -2.39 -3.52
C GLY A 173 -8.35 -2.45 -5.00
N ALA A 174 -9.51 -1.92 -5.38
CA ALA A 174 -9.93 -1.76 -6.75
C ALA A 174 -10.09 -0.27 -7.09
N VAL A 175 -10.01 0.06 -8.38
CA VAL A 175 -10.12 1.43 -8.89
C VAL A 175 -9.06 2.34 -8.26
N LEU A 176 -7.79 2.05 -8.57
CA LEU A 176 -6.64 2.89 -8.19
C LEU A 176 -6.71 4.25 -8.90
N SER A 177 -6.48 5.31 -8.16
CA SER A 177 -6.13 6.64 -8.68
C SER A 177 -4.90 7.18 -7.97
N VAL A 178 -3.96 7.73 -8.72
CA VAL A 178 -2.81 8.44 -8.17
C VAL A 178 -2.98 9.93 -8.50
N SER A 179 -3.02 10.78 -7.49
CA SER A 179 -3.14 12.22 -7.64
C SER A 179 -1.90 12.92 -7.10
N THR A 180 -1.50 14.00 -7.75
CA THR A 180 -0.51 14.94 -7.24
C THR A 180 -1.21 16.15 -6.62
N GLU A 181 -0.60 16.79 -5.63
CA GLU A 181 -1.20 17.93 -4.92
C GLU A 181 -1.46 19.16 -5.86
N LYS A 182 -0.88 19.16 -7.07
CA LYS A 182 -1.11 20.20 -8.08
C LYS A 182 -2.50 20.17 -8.74
N ASP A 183 -3.26 19.10 -8.59
CA ASP A 183 -4.55 18.91 -9.26
C ASP A 183 -5.74 19.54 -8.50
N LYS A 184 -5.47 20.43 -7.52
CA LYS A 184 -6.50 21.03 -6.65
C LYS A 184 -6.72 22.53 -6.88
N ASP A 185 -6.12 23.14 -7.89
CA ASP A 185 -6.31 24.56 -8.24
C ASP A 185 -7.31 24.74 -9.40
#